data_359865939b06d72ce166e086a279e67e
#
_entry.id   359865939b06d72ce166e086a279e67e
#
_cell.length_a   1.000
_cell.length_b   1.000
_cell.length_c   1.000
_cell.angle_alpha   90.00
_cell.angle_beta   90.00
_cell.angle_gamma   90.00
#
_symmetry.space_group_name_H-M   'P 1'
#
loop_
_entity.id
_entity.type
_entity.pdbx_description
1 polymer ?
#
loop_
_entity_poly.entity_id
_entity_poly.type
_entity_poly.pdbx_seq_one_letter_code
_entity_poly.pdbx_strand_id
1 'polypeptide(L)'
;MNGANGSSGVPNGRLEMHSIGELKVLEHIQRVPKESRVKTMARDGWQPKKQGILLVAKITDGDHEGTLHVYDGGTRHKVALATVGEEYVLPCWVEDLTEAEAAEKFDIFNSESKKPTAYDHYKVGIAYGEPHQVAIKRALDTLGLVGGETSSYGNGEPGVVAALAACKRVISGTYKVSKELEEHERWEAASERLAEVLSIMRETYTDDTAHDADMIQALSRLRAQHGAFSDPVRHHLVNVIQTATAAQWRSTAQRVQEASGGQGGSASRANTIAGLIATDHNKKAQAGAKLDTALSR
;
A
#
# COMPACT_ATOMS: atom_id res chain seq x y z
N MET A 1 37.32 -38.04 -0.75
CA MET A 1 37.47 -36.77 0.00
C MET A 1 37.49 -35.65 -1.05
N ASN A 2 36.37 -35.12 -1.39
CA ASN A 2 36.28 -33.98 -2.32
C ASN A 2 36.11 -32.72 -1.49
N GLY A 3 37.20 -31.93 -1.47
CA GLY A 3 37.21 -30.62 -0.81
C GLY A 3 36.27 -29.66 -1.49
N ALA A 4 35.22 -29.27 -0.79
CA ALA A 4 34.40 -28.14 -1.19
C ALA A 4 35.28 -26.87 -1.00
N ASN A 5 35.73 -26.29 -2.12
CA ASN A 5 36.30 -24.95 -2.14
C ASN A 5 35.12 -23.98 -1.85
N GLY A 6 35.01 -23.60 -0.59
CA GLY A 6 34.21 -22.44 -0.21
C GLY A 6 34.84 -21.19 -0.81
N SER A 7 34.28 -20.70 -1.91
CA SER A 7 34.63 -19.36 -2.41
C SER A 7 34.26 -18.36 -1.34
N SER A 8 35.24 -17.63 -0.84
CA SER A 8 35.07 -16.49 0.05
C SER A 8 34.10 -15.53 -0.63
N GLY A 9 32.89 -15.34 -0.03
CA GLY A 9 31.79 -14.59 -0.61
C GLY A 9 32.00 -13.08 -0.67
N VAL A 10 33.06 -12.63 -1.30
CA VAL A 10 33.22 -11.23 -1.73
C VAL A 10 32.52 -11.14 -3.10
N PRO A 11 31.50 -10.31 -3.28
CA PRO A 11 30.91 -10.12 -4.60
C PRO A 11 31.98 -9.65 -5.58
N ASN A 12 32.18 -10.39 -6.67
CA ASN A 12 33.12 -10.04 -7.76
C ASN A 12 32.59 -8.90 -8.64
N GLY A 13 31.76 -8.01 -8.10
CA GLY A 13 31.16 -6.91 -8.84
C GLY A 13 31.93 -5.62 -8.69
N ARG A 14 31.79 -4.75 -9.68
CA ARG A 14 32.38 -3.43 -9.75
C ARG A 14 31.34 -2.38 -10.18
N LEU A 15 31.50 -1.16 -9.66
CA LEU A 15 30.66 -0.05 -10.06
C LEU A 15 31.18 0.55 -11.37
N GLU A 16 30.37 0.54 -12.40
CA GLU A 16 30.68 1.10 -13.71
C GLU A 16 29.57 2.04 -14.18
N MET A 17 29.91 2.90 -15.13
CA MET A 17 28.95 3.82 -15.77
C MET A 17 28.72 3.35 -17.21
N HIS A 18 27.48 3.00 -17.55
CA HIS A 18 27.13 2.53 -18.89
C HIS A 18 25.97 3.32 -19.50
N SER A 19 26.02 3.53 -20.82
CA SER A 19 24.89 4.08 -21.55
C SER A 19 23.73 3.06 -21.58
N ILE A 20 22.51 3.55 -21.60
CA ILE A 20 21.31 2.69 -21.62
C ILE A 20 21.31 1.78 -22.85
N GLY A 21 21.78 2.28 -23.99
CA GLY A 21 21.85 1.52 -25.25
C GLY A 21 22.82 0.35 -25.23
N GLU A 22 23.85 0.37 -24.35
CA GLU A 22 24.79 -0.77 -24.18
C GLU A 22 24.15 -1.92 -23.40
N LEU A 23 23.12 -1.63 -22.60
CA LEU A 23 22.51 -2.60 -21.70
C LEU A 23 21.37 -3.35 -22.41
N LYS A 24 21.39 -4.65 -22.29
CA LYS A 24 20.36 -5.54 -22.84
C LYS A 24 19.55 -6.18 -21.71
N VAL A 25 18.46 -6.81 -22.07
CA VAL A 25 17.62 -7.61 -21.16
C VAL A 25 17.51 -9.01 -21.75
N LEU A 26 17.81 -10.05 -20.95
CA LEU A 26 17.65 -11.45 -21.35
C LEU A 26 16.16 -11.80 -21.36
N GLU A 27 15.49 -11.61 -22.49
CA GLU A 27 14.03 -11.75 -22.62
C GLU A 27 13.51 -13.16 -22.30
N HIS A 28 14.34 -14.19 -22.51
CA HIS A 28 13.98 -15.58 -22.22
C HIS A 28 14.09 -15.94 -20.72
N ILE A 29 14.81 -15.12 -19.93
CA ILE A 29 14.98 -15.32 -18.48
C ILE A 29 14.07 -14.36 -17.72
N GLN A 30 13.99 -13.11 -18.17
CA GLN A 30 13.31 -12.06 -17.43
C GLN A 30 11.85 -11.89 -17.86
N ARG A 31 10.99 -11.65 -16.86
CA ARG A 31 9.61 -11.25 -17.15
C ARG A 31 9.61 -9.90 -17.86
N VAL A 32 9.05 -9.82 -19.05
CA VAL A 32 8.85 -8.56 -19.76
C VAL A 32 8.05 -7.60 -18.88
N PRO A 33 8.58 -6.40 -18.55
CA PRO A 33 7.85 -5.43 -17.75
C PRO A 33 6.53 -5.07 -18.42
N LYS A 34 5.45 -5.03 -17.63
CA LYS A 34 4.13 -4.63 -18.14
C LYS A 34 4.19 -3.22 -18.71
N GLU A 35 3.81 -3.04 -19.97
CA GLU A 35 3.80 -1.73 -20.64
C GLU A 35 3.05 -0.65 -19.84
N SER A 36 1.93 -1.00 -19.21
CA SER A 36 1.16 -0.09 -18.36
C SER A 36 1.98 0.46 -17.20
N ARG A 37 2.87 -0.36 -16.59
CA ARG A 37 3.78 0.07 -15.52
C ARG A 37 4.87 0.98 -16.05
N VAL A 38 5.46 0.63 -17.20
CA VAL A 38 6.47 1.49 -17.87
C VAL A 38 5.86 2.83 -18.23
N LYS A 39 4.69 2.87 -18.87
CA LYS A 39 3.96 4.10 -19.23
C LYS A 39 3.62 4.96 -18.00
N THR A 40 3.19 4.33 -16.90
CA THR A 40 2.89 5.07 -15.66
C THR A 40 4.14 5.72 -15.08
N MET A 41 5.25 4.99 -15.00
CA MET A 41 6.52 5.53 -14.49
C MET A 41 7.11 6.58 -15.42
N ALA A 42 7.02 6.38 -16.75
CA ALA A 42 7.51 7.32 -17.75
C ALA A 42 6.73 8.64 -17.77
N ARG A 43 5.41 8.60 -17.46
CA ARG A 43 4.58 9.81 -17.37
C ARG A 43 5.04 10.78 -16.28
N ASP A 44 5.59 10.26 -15.19
CA ASP A 44 6.13 11.08 -14.10
C ASP A 44 7.52 11.66 -14.43
N GLY A 45 8.05 11.35 -15.63
CA GLY A 45 9.39 11.70 -16.08
C GLY A 45 10.49 10.88 -15.41
N TRP A 46 11.72 11.00 -15.94
CA TRP A 46 12.88 10.36 -15.35
C TRP A 46 13.29 11.04 -14.05
N GLN A 47 13.35 10.29 -12.96
CA GLN A 47 13.70 10.78 -11.63
C GLN A 47 14.99 10.14 -11.14
N PRO A 48 16.17 10.79 -11.28
CA PRO A 48 17.47 10.23 -10.88
C PRO A 48 17.52 9.72 -9.44
N LYS A 49 16.82 10.39 -8.50
CA LYS A 49 16.73 9.96 -7.09
C LYS A 49 16.04 8.60 -6.89
N LYS A 50 15.18 8.19 -7.84
CA LYS A 50 14.46 6.90 -7.82
C LYS A 50 15.12 5.84 -8.69
N GLN A 51 16.16 6.21 -9.40
CA GLN A 51 16.87 5.35 -10.36
C GLN A 51 17.55 4.16 -9.66
N GLY A 52 18.34 4.45 -8.62
CA GLY A 52 19.21 3.46 -8.00
C GLY A 52 20.27 2.92 -8.97
N ILE A 53 20.97 1.88 -8.56
CA ILE A 53 21.97 1.16 -9.37
C ILE A 53 21.25 0.01 -10.10
N LEU A 54 21.57 -0.21 -11.38
CA LEU A 54 21.17 -1.41 -12.10
C LEU A 54 22.15 -2.54 -11.80
N LEU A 55 21.65 -3.77 -11.65
CA LEU A 55 22.49 -4.95 -11.49
C LEU A 55 22.65 -5.61 -12.86
N VAL A 56 23.91 -5.74 -13.30
CA VAL A 56 24.26 -6.10 -14.67
C VAL A 56 25.24 -7.27 -14.67
N ALA A 57 24.95 -8.27 -15.46
CA ALA A 57 25.86 -9.36 -15.80
C ALA A 57 26.62 -9.03 -17.07
N LYS A 58 27.95 -9.03 -17.01
CA LYS A 58 28.77 -9.18 -18.19
C LYS A 58 28.88 -10.67 -18.48
N ILE A 59 28.25 -11.13 -19.55
CA ILE A 59 28.16 -12.54 -19.84
C ILE A 59 29.53 -13.09 -20.26
N THR A 60 29.91 -14.22 -19.66
CA THR A 60 31.22 -14.84 -19.86
C THR A 60 31.21 -16.09 -20.75
N ASP A 61 30.01 -16.51 -21.22
CA ASP A 61 29.84 -17.71 -22.02
C ASP A 61 28.70 -17.60 -23.03
N GLY A 62 28.62 -18.58 -23.96
CA GLY A 62 27.52 -18.73 -24.88
C GLY A 62 27.39 -17.66 -25.95
N ASP A 63 26.20 -17.56 -26.54
CA ASP A 63 25.91 -16.66 -27.66
C ASP A 63 25.91 -15.17 -27.26
N HIS A 64 25.88 -14.89 -25.97
CA HIS A 64 25.86 -13.54 -25.42
C HIS A 64 27.19 -13.11 -24.79
N GLU A 65 28.25 -13.88 -24.96
CA GLU A 65 29.57 -13.59 -24.39
C GLU A 65 30.03 -12.15 -24.68
N GLY A 66 30.52 -11.48 -23.66
CA GLY A 66 31.01 -10.10 -23.72
C GLY A 66 29.93 -9.02 -23.68
N THR A 67 28.64 -9.38 -23.72
CA THR A 67 27.54 -8.42 -23.67
C THR A 67 27.06 -8.15 -22.23
N LEU A 68 26.47 -6.97 -22.01
CA LEU A 68 25.97 -6.49 -20.72
C LEU A 68 24.48 -6.70 -20.60
N HIS A 69 24.05 -7.50 -19.64
CA HIS A 69 22.64 -7.84 -19.44
C HIS A 69 22.17 -7.45 -18.04
N VAL A 70 21.10 -6.62 -17.98
CA VAL A 70 20.48 -6.22 -16.71
C VAL A 70 19.77 -7.42 -16.12
N TYR A 71 20.17 -7.92 -14.94
CA TYR A 71 19.47 -8.97 -14.21
C TYR A 71 18.58 -8.44 -13.07
N ASP A 72 18.81 -7.20 -12.56
CA ASP A 72 17.81 -6.46 -11.77
C ASP A 72 17.70 -5.01 -12.21
N GLY A 73 16.48 -4.50 -12.23
CA GLY A 73 16.17 -3.15 -12.67
C GLY A 73 15.67 -3.04 -14.11
N GLY A 74 15.27 -4.14 -14.77
CA GLY A 74 14.79 -4.14 -16.16
C GLY A 74 13.62 -3.17 -16.42
N THR A 75 12.71 -2.96 -15.46
CA THR A 75 11.67 -1.91 -15.57
C THR A 75 12.28 -0.51 -15.60
N ARG A 76 13.26 -0.24 -14.75
CA ARG A 76 13.97 1.05 -14.67
C ARG A 76 14.73 1.33 -15.96
N HIS A 77 15.42 0.33 -16.51
CA HIS A 77 16.07 0.39 -17.81
C HIS A 77 15.08 0.80 -18.94
N LYS A 78 13.94 0.12 -19.06
CA LYS A 78 12.92 0.44 -20.08
C LYS A 78 12.32 1.85 -19.90
N VAL A 79 12.11 2.30 -18.66
CA VAL A 79 11.63 3.66 -18.38
C VAL A 79 12.69 4.70 -18.79
N ALA A 80 13.93 4.46 -18.44
CA ALA A 80 15.03 5.35 -18.81
C ALA A 80 15.16 5.44 -20.33
N LEU A 81 15.16 4.31 -21.04
CA LEU A 81 15.20 4.24 -22.49
C LEU A 81 14.07 5.09 -23.14
N ALA A 82 12.85 4.96 -22.60
CA ALA A 82 11.67 5.67 -23.10
C ALA A 82 11.64 7.18 -22.77
N THR A 83 12.39 7.64 -21.77
CA THR A 83 12.28 9.03 -21.26
C THR A 83 13.49 9.88 -21.51
N VAL A 84 14.69 9.31 -21.41
CA VAL A 84 15.97 10.04 -21.57
C VAL A 84 16.83 9.53 -22.73
N GLY A 85 16.47 8.41 -23.34
CA GLY A 85 17.13 7.88 -24.55
C GLY A 85 18.35 7.01 -24.28
N GLU A 86 18.92 6.45 -25.35
CA GLU A 86 20.00 5.45 -25.32
C GLU A 86 21.33 5.99 -24.80
N GLU A 87 21.63 7.25 -25.06
CA GLU A 87 22.89 7.90 -24.71
C GLU A 87 23.00 8.26 -23.21
N TYR A 88 21.90 8.13 -22.46
CA TYR A 88 21.91 8.47 -21.03
C TYR A 88 22.70 7.44 -20.24
N VAL A 89 23.65 7.92 -19.42
CA VAL A 89 24.58 7.08 -18.67
C VAL A 89 24.06 6.80 -17.27
N LEU A 90 24.08 5.53 -16.88
CA LEU A 90 23.60 5.02 -15.59
C LEU A 90 24.71 4.35 -14.79
N PRO A 91 24.69 4.47 -13.43
CA PRO A 91 25.54 3.65 -12.59
C PRO A 91 25.01 2.20 -12.57
N CYS A 92 25.90 1.26 -12.82
CA CYS A 92 25.66 -0.17 -12.86
C CYS A 92 26.60 -0.91 -11.92
N TRP A 93 26.08 -1.87 -11.19
CA TRP A 93 26.92 -2.87 -10.52
C TRP A 93 27.12 -4.02 -11.50
N VAL A 94 28.32 -4.19 -12.00
CA VAL A 94 28.63 -5.16 -13.05
C VAL A 94 29.37 -6.36 -12.45
N GLU A 95 28.89 -7.55 -12.74
CA GLU A 95 29.51 -8.82 -12.35
C GLU A 95 29.77 -9.66 -13.60
N ASP A 96 30.94 -10.33 -13.63
CA ASP A 96 31.26 -11.28 -14.70
C ASP A 96 30.57 -12.62 -14.35
N LEU A 97 29.54 -12.99 -15.10
CA LEU A 97 28.67 -14.15 -14.85
C LEU A 97 28.42 -14.94 -16.13
N THR A 98 28.28 -16.25 -15.99
CA THR A 98 27.64 -17.07 -17.02
C THR A 98 26.16 -16.71 -17.17
N GLU A 99 25.55 -17.07 -18.28
CA GLU A 99 24.12 -16.85 -18.49
C GLU A 99 23.27 -17.60 -17.44
N ALA A 100 23.70 -18.80 -17.05
CA ALA A 100 23.06 -19.58 -15.98
C ALA A 100 23.13 -18.89 -14.60
N GLU A 101 24.30 -18.35 -14.22
CA GLU A 101 24.48 -17.60 -12.98
C GLU A 101 23.68 -16.30 -12.97
N ALA A 102 23.57 -15.61 -14.12
CA ALA A 102 22.73 -14.43 -14.26
C ALA A 102 21.24 -14.76 -14.08
N ALA A 103 20.78 -15.90 -14.60
CA ALA A 103 19.42 -16.41 -14.42
C ALA A 103 19.14 -16.76 -12.94
N GLU A 104 20.07 -17.45 -12.27
CA GLU A 104 19.95 -17.78 -10.84
C GLU A 104 19.86 -16.52 -9.98
N LYS A 105 20.72 -15.52 -10.21
CA LYS A 105 20.67 -14.24 -9.51
C LYS A 105 19.34 -13.52 -9.75
N PHE A 106 18.83 -13.50 -10.99
CA PHE A 106 17.53 -12.92 -11.27
C PHE A 106 16.43 -13.58 -10.44
N ASP A 107 16.43 -14.91 -10.31
CA ASP A 107 15.44 -15.63 -9.52
C ASP A 107 15.57 -15.31 -8.02
N ILE A 108 16.78 -15.33 -7.47
CA ILE A 108 17.05 -14.97 -6.08
C ILE A 108 16.54 -13.56 -5.76
N PHE A 109 16.91 -12.54 -6.53
CA PHE A 109 16.48 -11.17 -6.31
C PHE A 109 14.98 -10.97 -6.40
N ASN A 110 14.29 -11.75 -7.26
CA ASN A 110 12.84 -11.66 -7.41
C ASN A 110 12.06 -12.50 -6.38
N SER A 111 12.60 -13.62 -5.92
CA SER A 111 11.97 -14.51 -4.94
C SER A 111 12.17 -14.03 -3.50
N GLU A 112 13.36 -13.52 -3.17
CA GLU A 112 13.71 -13.06 -1.83
C GLU A 112 13.26 -11.61 -1.55
N SER A 113 13.02 -10.83 -2.57
CA SER A 113 12.54 -9.45 -2.45
C SER A 113 11.11 -9.42 -1.93
N LYS A 114 10.94 -9.47 -0.61
CA LYS A 114 9.63 -9.21 0.02
C LYS A 114 9.20 -7.78 -0.30
N LYS A 115 8.00 -7.64 -0.85
CA LYS A 115 7.42 -6.30 -1.04
C LYS A 115 7.27 -5.64 0.33
N PRO A 116 7.69 -4.36 0.50
CA PRO A 116 7.49 -3.65 1.74
C PRO A 116 6.02 -3.72 2.18
N THR A 117 5.80 -4.02 3.44
CA THR A 117 4.46 -4.06 4.04
C THR A 117 3.91 -2.65 4.22
N ALA A 118 2.62 -2.55 4.54
CA ALA A 118 2.03 -1.25 4.89
C ALA A 118 2.72 -0.65 6.14
N TYR A 119 3.19 -1.49 7.05
CA TYR A 119 3.93 -1.07 8.23
C TYR A 119 5.34 -0.57 7.91
N ASP A 120 6.05 -1.21 6.98
CA ASP A 120 7.34 -0.70 6.52
C ASP A 120 7.20 0.68 5.88
N HIS A 121 6.21 0.86 5.00
CA HIS A 121 5.90 2.16 4.43
C HIS A 121 5.53 3.20 5.48
N TYR A 122 4.82 2.81 6.54
CA TYR A 122 4.44 3.69 7.64
C TYR A 122 5.69 4.15 8.42
N LYS A 123 6.56 3.23 8.86
CA LYS A 123 7.80 3.56 9.58
C LYS A 123 8.71 4.50 8.78
N VAL A 124 8.99 4.11 7.55
CA VAL A 124 9.88 4.88 6.66
C VAL A 124 9.25 6.24 6.34
N GLY A 125 7.95 6.27 6.04
CA GLY A 125 7.24 7.52 5.75
C GLY A 125 7.26 8.51 6.91
N ILE A 126 7.10 8.07 8.15
CA ILE A 126 7.26 8.92 9.33
C ILE A 126 8.68 9.48 9.41
N ALA A 127 9.71 8.65 9.16
CA ALA A 127 11.10 9.06 9.31
C ALA A 127 11.50 10.21 8.37
N TYR A 128 10.91 10.28 7.15
CA TYR A 128 11.17 11.39 6.22
C TYR A 128 10.04 12.41 6.11
N GLY A 129 9.00 12.30 6.95
CA GLY A 129 7.90 13.28 7.00
C GLY A 129 6.88 13.14 5.87
N GLU A 130 6.61 11.92 5.36
CA GLU A 130 5.57 11.72 4.34
C GLU A 130 4.19 12.11 4.89
N PRO A 131 3.49 13.07 4.26
CA PRO A 131 2.32 13.69 4.88
C PRO A 131 1.20 12.72 5.26
N HIS A 132 0.92 11.69 4.44
CA HIS A 132 -0.10 10.68 4.77
C HIS A 132 0.26 9.87 6.02
N GLN A 133 1.55 9.51 6.18
CA GLN A 133 1.99 8.70 7.32
C GLN A 133 2.04 9.54 8.60
N VAL A 134 2.44 10.81 8.48
CA VAL A 134 2.39 11.77 9.59
C VAL A 134 0.95 12.00 10.05
N ALA A 135 -0.01 12.15 9.12
CA ALA A 135 -1.42 12.28 9.47
C ALA A 135 -2.00 11.02 10.13
N ILE A 136 -1.60 9.81 9.66
CA ILE A 136 -1.97 8.55 10.35
C ILE A 136 -1.39 8.54 11.76
N LYS A 137 -0.10 8.85 11.91
CA LYS A 137 0.54 8.88 13.23
C LYS A 137 -0.18 9.84 14.19
N ARG A 138 -0.51 11.04 13.74
CA ARG A 138 -1.26 12.04 14.53
C ARG A 138 -2.61 11.50 15.00
N ALA A 139 -3.35 10.84 14.11
CA ALA A 139 -4.64 10.22 14.47
C ALA A 139 -4.48 9.09 15.51
N LEU A 140 -3.44 8.28 15.38
CA LEU A 140 -3.14 7.21 16.34
C LEU A 140 -2.71 7.78 17.70
N ASP A 141 -1.81 8.77 17.71
CA ASP A 141 -1.33 9.42 18.94
C ASP A 141 -2.48 10.05 19.74
N THR A 142 -3.46 10.68 19.06
CA THR A 142 -4.66 11.25 19.69
C THR A 142 -5.44 10.21 20.51
N LEU A 143 -5.37 8.94 20.13
CA LEU A 143 -6.09 7.84 20.77
C LEU A 143 -5.18 6.97 21.65
N GLY A 144 -3.91 7.30 21.79
CA GLY A 144 -2.92 6.46 22.46
C GLY A 144 -2.69 5.12 21.75
N LEU A 145 -2.79 5.11 20.41
CA LEU A 145 -2.57 3.93 19.56
C LEU A 145 -1.21 4.01 18.87
N VAL A 146 -0.71 2.87 18.42
CA VAL A 146 0.52 2.77 17.61
C VAL A 146 0.26 1.97 16.32
N GLY A 147 1.02 2.26 15.28
CA GLY A 147 1.01 1.45 14.05
C GLY A 147 1.89 0.21 14.22
N GLY A 148 1.47 -0.93 13.66
CA GLY A 148 2.20 -2.18 13.74
C GLY A 148 1.91 -3.16 12.62
N GLU A 149 2.58 -4.31 12.63
CA GLU A 149 2.36 -5.38 11.65
C GLU A 149 1.11 -6.20 11.96
N THR A 150 0.87 -6.44 13.23
CA THR A 150 -0.28 -7.22 13.73
C THR A 150 -1.08 -6.34 14.67
N SER A 151 -2.39 -6.32 14.50
CA SER A 151 -3.28 -5.61 15.42
C SER A 151 -3.28 -6.27 16.78
N SER A 152 -3.27 -5.45 17.84
CA SER A 152 -3.52 -5.89 19.21
C SER A 152 -4.40 -4.86 19.92
N TYR A 153 -5.28 -5.34 20.81
CA TYR A 153 -6.16 -4.50 21.59
C TYR A 153 -6.41 -5.17 22.96
N GLY A 154 -6.30 -4.38 24.01
CA GLY A 154 -6.50 -4.88 25.39
C GLY A 154 -5.18 -5.01 26.18
N ASN A 155 -5.25 -5.55 27.38
CA ASN A 155 -4.11 -5.84 28.29
C ASN A 155 -3.28 -4.63 28.80
N GLY A 156 -3.82 -3.39 28.73
CA GLY A 156 -3.16 -2.21 29.30
C GLY A 156 -2.00 -1.64 28.47
N GLU A 157 -1.65 -2.29 27.36
CA GLU A 157 -0.67 -1.79 26.39
C GLU A 157 -1.35 -0.87 25.38
N PRO A 158 -0.61 0.08 24.76
CA PRO A 158 -1.13 0.83 23.63
C PRO A 158 -1.64 -0.12 22.54
N GLY A 159 -2.89 0.07 22.12
CA GLY A 159 -3.46 -0.74 21.05
C GLY A 159 -2.65 -0.58 19.75
N VAL A 160 -2.39 -1.69 19.05
CA VAL A 160 -1.64 -1.72 17.80
C VAL A 160 -2.58 -1.81 16.61
N VAL A 161 -2.44 -0.89 15.65
CA VAL A 161 -3.24 -0.85 14.42
C VAL A 161 -2.41 -1.38 13.25
N ALA A 162 -2.75 -2.57 12.75
CA ALA A 162 -2.13 -3.14 11.55
C ALA A 162 -2.85 -2.74 10.26
N ALA A 163 -4.08 -2.23 10.34
CA ALA A 163 -4.88 -1.80 9.18
C ALA A 163 -4.37 -0.49 8.52
N LEU A 164 -3.07 -0.25 8.51
CA LEU A 164 -2.43 0.99 8.04
C LEU A 164 -2.74 1.33 6.58
N ALA A 165 -2.92 0.31 5.74
CA ALA A 165 -3.35 0.52 4.35
C ALA A 165 -4.79 1.08 4.27
N ALA A 166 -5.68 0.67 5.17
CA ALA A 166 -7.03 1.24 5.28
C ALA A 166 -6.97 2.67 5.84
N CYS A 167 -6.17 2.90 6.88
CA CYS A 167 -5.92 4.24 7.42
C CYS A 167 -5.42 5.20 6.33
N LYS A 168 -4.45 4.79 5.51
CA LYS A 168 -3.95 5.60 4.40
C LYS A 168 -5.04 5.94 3.38
N ARG A 169 -5.97 5.02 3.09
CA ARG A 169 -7.11 5.31 2.19
C ARG A 169 -8.06 6.34 2.79
N VAL A 170 -8.33 6.25 4.09
CA VAL A 170 -9.16 7.25 4.80
C VAL A 170 -8.52 8.63 4.72
N ILE A 171 -7.24 8.74 5.06
CA ILE A 171 -6.46 9.99 4.97
C ILE A 171 -6.50 10.55 3.54
N SER A 172 -6.12 9.74 2.54
CA SER A 172 -6.08 10.18 1.13
C SER A 172 -7.46 10.58 0.61
N GLY A 173 -8.51 9.87 1.00
CA GLY A 173 -9.89 10.18 0.61
C GLY A 173 -10.34 11.51 1.18
N THR A 174 -10.09 11.75 2.47
CA THR A 174 -10.43 13.01 3.14
C THR A 174 -9.67 14.20 2.56
N TYR A 175 -8.37 14.06 2.39
CA TYR A 175 -7.53 15.10 1.79
C TYR A 175 -8.01 15.52 0.40
N LYS A 176 -8.45 14.56 -0.42
CA LYS A 176 -8.94 14.83 -1.79
C LYS A 176 -10.25 15.59 -1.85
N VAL A 177 -11.15 15.37 -0.89
CA VAL A 177 -12.47 16.02 -0.89
C VAL A 177 -12.50 17.36 -0.16
N SER A 178 -11.50 17.66 0.66
CA SER A 178 -11.38 18.92 1.43
C SER A 178 -10.62 19.99 0.64
N LYS A 179 -10.95 20.17 -0.65
CA LYS A 179 -10.20 21.05 -1.57
C LYS A 179 -10.34 22.55 -1.24
N GLU A 180 -11.39 22.90 -0.54
CA GLU A 180 -11.69 24.27 -0.08
C GLU A 180 -10.81 24.71 1.10
N LEU A 181 -10.15 23.78 1.77
CA LEU A 181 -9.27 24.06 2.90
C LEU A 181 -7.82 24.28 2.44
N GLU A 182 -7.06 25.01 3.23
CA GLU A 182 -5.62 25.14 3.08
C GLU A 182 -4.93 23.78 3.29
N GLU A 183 -3.72 23.61 2.75
CA GLU A 183 -3.06 22.30 2.74
C GLU A 183 -2.90 21.69 4.15
N HIS A 184 -2.48 22.50 5.11
CA HIS A 184 -2.31 22.03 6.49
C HIS A 184 -3.64 21.64 7.15
N GLU A 185 -4.71 22.42 6.91
CA GLU A 185 -6.07 22.13 7.41
C GLU A 185 -6.63 20.83 6.81
N ARG A 186 -6.31 20.54 5.55
CA ARG A 186 -6.69 19.28 4.89
C ARG A 186 -6.06 18.07 5.57
N TRP A 187 -4.81 18.18 5.99
CA TRP A 187 -4.13 17.11 6.73
C TRP A 187 -4.69 16.96 8.15
N GLU A 188 -5.05 18.07 8.79
CA GLU A 188 -5.74 18.04 10.09
C GLU A 188 -7.10 17.37 9.98
N ALA A 189 -7.96 17.81 9.09
CA ALA A 189 -9.28 17.22 8.84
C ALA A 189 -9.21 15.74 8.51
N ALA A 190 -8.18 15.31 7.75
CA ALA A 190 -7.95 13.91 7.44
C ALA A 190 -7.57 13.10 8.69
N SER A 191 -6.70 13.64 9.52
CA SER A 191 -6.27 13.03 10.78
C SER A 191 -7.43 12.90 11.78
N GLU A 192 -8.22 13.96 11.95
CA GLU A 192 -9.40 13.99 12.83
C GLU A 192 -10.45 12.96 12.40
N ARG A 193 -10.74 12.86 11.08
CA ARG A 193 -11.67 11.86 10.57
C ARG A 193 -11.20 10.44 10.88
N LEU A 194 -9.91 10.17 10.69
CA LEU A 194 -9.37 8.85 11.02
C LEU A 194 -9.46 8.57 12.51
N ALA A 195 -9.14 9.53 13.36
CA ALA A 195 -9.24 9.40 14.81
C ALA A 195 -10.69 9.13 15.24
N GLU A 196 -11.67 9.87 14.71
CA GLU A 196 -13.10 9.66 15.00
C GLU A 196 -13.54 8.23 14.61
N VAL A 197 -13.18 7.76 13.42
CA VAL A 197 -13.51 6.40 12.95
C VAL A 197 -12.91 5.33 13.86
N LEU A 198 -11.62 5.45 14.19
CA LEU A 198 -10.94 4.51 15.07
C LEU A 198 -11.53 4.55 16.50
N SER A 199 -11.94 5.72 16.99
CA SER A 199 -12.60 5.86 18.28
C SER A 199 -13.95 5.12 18.31
N ILE A 200 -14.77 5.25 17.27
CA ILE A 200 -16.04 4.49 17.14
C ILE A 200 -15.77 2.99 17.13
N MET A 201 -14.76 2.54 16.38
CA MET A 201 -14.40 1.13 16.33
C MET A 201 -14.00 0.57 17.71
N ARG A 202 -13.24 1.35 18.50
CA ARG A 202 -12.83 0.98 19.86
C ARG A 202 -13.99 0.98 20.87
N GLU A 203 -14.95 1.87 20.70
CA GLU A 203 -16.19 1.84 21.50
C GLU A 203 -17.07 0.63 21.17
N THR A 204 -16.96 0.16 19.92
CA THR A 204 -17.80 -0.94 19.40
C THR A 204 -17.20 -2.31 19.78
N TYR A 205 -15.89 -2.49 19.60
CA TYR A 205 -15.20 -3.76 19.76
C TYR A 205 -14.10 -3.67 20.81
N THR A 206 -13.97 -4.70 21.64
CA THR A 206 -12.99 -4.76 22.73
C THR A 206 -11.85 -5.73 22.45
N ASP A 207 -11.73 -6.19 21.23
CA ASP A 207 -10.72 -7.12 20.74
C ASP A 207 -10.01 -6.57 19.48
N ASP A 208 -9.15 -7.38 18.88
CA ASP A 208 -8.37 -7.00 17.69
C ASP A 208 -9.24 -6.60 16.50
N THR A 209 -10.53 -6.95 16.47
CA THR A 209 -11.49 -6.53 15.43
C THR A 209 -11.82 -5.04 15.50
N ALA A 210 -11.48 -4.34 16.59
CA ALA A 210 -11.52 -2.88 16.69
C ALA A 210 -10.68 -2.18 15.60
N HIS A 211 -9.80 -2.91 14.91
CA HIS A 211 -8.95 -2.38 13.84
C HIS A 211 -9.23 -3.04 12.48
N ASP A 212 -10.45 -3.58 12.26
CA ASP A 212 -10.83 -4.21 11.00
C ASP A 212 -10.82 -3.23 9.82
N ALA A 213 -10.09 -3.58 8.76
CA ALA A 213 -9.82 -2.70 7.62
C ALA A 213 -11.08 -2.33 6.81
N ASP A 214 -12.02 -3.25 6.63
CA ASP A 214 -13.25 -3.01 5.86
C ASP A 214 -14.23 -2.15 6.66
N MET A 215 -14.30 -2.36 7.98
CA MET A 215 -15.10 -1.54 8.89
C MET A 215 -14.57 -0.10 8.99
N ILE A 216 -13.26 0.10 9.14
CA ILE A 216 -12.62 1.42 9.14
C ILE A 216 -12.99 2.19 7.87
N GLN A 217 -12.90 1.54 6.69
CA GLN A 217 -13.27 2.18 5.43
C GLN A 217 -14.78 2.46 5.33
N ALA A 218 -15.62 1.53 5.81
CA ALA A 218 -17.09 1.72 5.81
C ALA A 218 -17.53 2.92 6.66
N LEU A 219 -17.01 3.02 7.88
CA LEU A 219 -17.30 4.15 8.77
C LEU A 219 -16.76 5.47 8.22
N SER A 220 -15.57 5.45 7.62
CA SER A 220 -15.03 6.65 6.97
C SER A 220 -15.92 7.16 5.85
N ARG A 221 -16.61 6.29 5.12
CA ARG A 221 -17.54 6.69 4.06
C ARG A 221 -18.81 7.29 4.61
N LEU A 222 -19.40 6.67 5.64
CA LEU A 222 -20.52 7.26 6.35
C LEU A 222 -20.16 8.66 6.90
N ARG A 223 -18.99 8.78 7.51
CA ARG A 223 -18.48 10.06 8.01
C ARG A 223 -18.27 11.09 6.89
N ALA A 224 -17.84 10.65 5.71
CA ALA A 224 -17.67 11.53 4.55
C ALA A 224 -18.98 12.09 4.02
N GLN A 225 -20.06 11.28 4.06
CA GLN A 225 -21.38 11.69 3.59
C GLN A 225 -22.11 12.59 4.58
N HIS A 226 -21.98 12.32 5.87
CA HIS A 226 -22.83 12.92 6.89
C HIS A 226 -22.12 14.00 7.73
N GLY A 227 -20.85 14.27 7.47
CA GLY A 227 -20.07 15.18 8.32
C GLY A 227 -19.72 14.52 9.66
N ALA A 228 -19.33 15.32 10.68
CA ALA A 228 -19.07 14.84 12.03
C ALA A 228 -20.33 14.25 12.62
N PHE A 229 -20.23 13.08 13.24
CA PHE A 229 -21.39 12.48 13.91
C PHE A 229 -21.66 13.23 15.21
N SER A 230 -22.89 13.75 15.36
CA SER A 230 -23.35 14.28 16.65
C SER A 230 -23.42 13.14 17.69
N ASP A 231 -23.31 13.45 18.97
CA ASP A 231 -23.31 12.46 20.05
C ASP A 231 -24.47 11.46 19.98
N PRO A 232 -25.74 11.87 19.73
CA PRO A 232 -26.84 10.93 19.57
C PRO A 232 -26.67 9.99 18.39
N VAL A 233 -26.17 10.49 17.24
CA VAL A 233 -25.94 9.70 16.03
C VAL A 233 -24.80 8.71 16.29
N ARG A 234 -23.71 9.18 16.90
CA ARG A 234 -22.54 8.36 17.25
C ARG A 234 -22.94 7.23 18.20
N HIS A 235 -23.63 7.54 19.30
CA HIS A 235 -24.06 6.51 20.26
C HIS A 235 -24.97 5.46 19.61
N HIS A 236 -25.93 5.90 18.80
CA HIS A 236 -26.80 4.97 18.07
C HIS A 236 -26.05 4.13 17.04
N LEU A 237 -25.06 4.72 16.34
CA LEU A 237 -24.22 4.04 15.38
C LEU A 237 -23.39 2.93 16.06
N VAL A 238 -22.78 3.20 17.21
CA VAL A 238 -22.06 2.20 18.03
C VAL A 238 -22.99 1.04 18.36
N ASN A 239 -24.20 1.31 18.85
CA ASN A 239 -25.17 0.27 19.19
C ASN A 239 -25.58 -0.58 17.98
N VAL A 240 -25.71 0.01 16.78
CA VAL A 240 -26.01 -0.73 15.55
C VAL A 240 -24.83 -1.62 15.16
N ILE A 241 -23.62 -1.10 15.20
CA ILE A 241 -22.43 -1.86 14.78
C ILE A 241 -22.18 -3.05 15.72
N GLN A 242 -22.43 -2.89 17.03
CA GLN A 242 -22.30 -3.94 18.05
C GLN A 242 -23.29 -5.11 17.86
N THR A 243 -24.33 -4.97 17.03
CA THR A 243 -25.27 -6.07 16.75
C THR A 243 -24.63 -7.26 16.04
N ALA A 244 -23.46 -7.06 15.43
CA ALA A 244 -22.71 -8.09 14.74
C ALA A 244 -21.19 -7.87 14.86
N THR A 245 -20.43 -8.95 14.76
CA THR A 245 -18.96 -8.86 14.69
C THR A 245 -18.51 -8.29 13.33
N ALA A 246 -17.27 -7.77 13.25
CA ALA A 246 -16.71 -7.31 11.99
C ALA A 246 -16.72 -8.41 10.90
N ALA A 247 -16.48 -9.67 11.29
CA ALA A 247 -16.54 -10.81 10.38
C ALA A 247 -17.97 -11.06 9.85
N GLN A 248 -18.99 -10.90 10.71
CA GLN A 248 -20.39 -11.03 10.30
C GLN A 248 -20.82 -9.91 9.35
N TRP A 249 -20.41 -8.67 9.60
CA TRP A 249 -20.63 -7.55 8.67
C TRP A 249 -20.00 -7.85 7.30
N ARG A 250 -18.76 -8.31 7.26
CA ARG A 250 -18.07 -8.68 6.01
C ARG A 250 -18.79 -9.81 5.26
N SER A 251 -19.16 -10.89 5.96
CA SER A 251 -19.83 -12.03 5.32
C SER A 251 -21.21 -11.65 4.78
N THR A 252 -21.93 -10.79 5.48
CA THR A 252 -23.22 -10.27 5.03
C THR A 252 -23.06 -9.39 3.79
N ALA A 253 -22.06 -8.50 3.79
CA ALA A 253 -21.76 -7.66 2.63
C ALA A 253 -21.37 -8.50 1.41
N GLN A 254 -20.57 -9.54 1.60
CA GLN A 254 -20.18 -10.45 0.53
C GLN A 254 -21.40 -11.15 -0.09
N ARG A 255 -22.31 -11.69 0.73
CA ARG A 255 -23.55 -12.32 0.25
C ARG A 255 -24.41 -11.35 -0.55
N VAL A 256 -24.54 -10.10 -0.10
CA VAL A 256 -25.29 -9.06 -0.83
C VAL A 256 -24.65 -8.77 -2.18
N GLN A 257 -23.32 -8.70 -2.25
CA GLN A 257 -22.60 -8.49 -3.51
C GLN A 257 -22.77 -9.64 -4.49
N GLU A 258 -22.63 -10.87 -4.02
CA GLU A 258 -22.84 -12.09 -4.82
C GLU A 258 -24.27 -12.16 -5.38
N ALA A 259 -25.27 -11.86 -4.56
CA ALA A 259 -26.68 -11.79 -4.98
C ALA A 259 -26.95 -10.70 -6.02
N SER A 260 -26.14 -9.64 -6.05
CA SER A 260 -26.25 -8.53 -7.02
C SER A 260 -25.45 -8.77 -8.30
N GLY A 261 -24.81 -9.94 -8.46
CA GLY A 261 -23.96 -10.26 -9.61
C GLY A 261 -22.63 -9.46 -9.65
N GLY A 262 -22.24 -8.82 -8.56
CA GLY A 262 -21.04 -8.00 -8.46
C GLY A 262 -19.81 -8.79 -8.01
N GLN A 263 -18.71 -8.70 -8.76
CA GLN A 263 -17.38 -9.09 -8.27
C GLN A 263 -16.77 -7.90 -7.53
N GLY A 264 -16.87 -7.88 -6.20
CA GLY A 264 -16.42 -6.73 -5.42
C GLY A 264 -15.11 -6.96 -4.68
N GLY A 265 -14.11 -6.09 -4.89
CA GLY A 265 -12.93 -5.97 -4.04
C GLY A 265 -13.25 -5.32 -2.68
N SER A 266 -12.23 -5.15 -1.82
CA SER A 266 -12.35 -4.53 -0.47
C SER A 266 -13.10 -3.19 -0.47
N ALA A 267 -12.85 -2.33 -1.47
CA ALA A 267 -13.56 -1.06 -1.59
C ALA A 267 -15.08 -1.22 -1.80
N SER A 268 -15.50 -2.21 -2.59
CA SER A 268 -16.91 -2.53 -2.80
C SER A 268 -17.53 -3.11 -1.53
N ARG A 269 -16.83 -3.99 -0.79
CA ARG A 269 -17.31 -4.50 0.51
C ARG A 269 -17.53 -3.39 1.52
N ALA A 270 -16.59 -2.47 1.65
CA ALA A 270 -16.73 -1.34 2.56
C ALA A 270 -17.95 -0.47 2.23
N ASN A 271 -18.27 -0.25 0.94
CA ASN A 271 -19.50 0.42 0.52
C ASN A 271 -20.75 -0.34 0.97
N THR A 272 -20.76 -1.65 0.71
CA THR A 272 -21.90 -2.48 1.08
C THR A 272 -22.10 -2.51 2.60
N ILE A 273 -21.02 -2.63 3.39
CA ILE A 273 -21.08 -2.57 4.86
C ILE A 273 -21.63 -1.22 5.31
N ALA A 274 -21.14 -0.12 4.76
CA ALA A 274 -21.64 1.22 5.11
C ALA A 274 -23.15 1.36 4.83
N GLY A 275 -23.63 0.88 3.67
CA GLY A 275 -25.05 0.86 3.33
C GLY A 275 -25.91 0.01 4.28
N LEU A 276 -25.39 -1.17 4.68
CA LEU A 276 -26.07 -2.03 5.66
C LEU A 276 -26.17 -1.35 7.03
N ILE A 277 -25.07 -0.76 7.51
CA ILE A 277 -25.05 -0.03 8.79
C ILE A 277 -26.02 1.15 8.74
N ALA A 278 -26.03 1.95 7.66
CA ALA A 278 -26.95 3.07 7.50
C ALA A 278 -28.42 2.60 7.48
N THR A 279 -28.69 1.48 6.81
CA THR A 279 -30.03 0.89 6.76
C THR A 279 -30.50 0.47 8.15
N ASP A 280 -29.68 -0.22 8.91
CA ASP A 280 -30.04 -0.67 10.25
C ASP A 280 -30.12 0.49 11.25
N HIS A 281 -29.25 1.49 11.13
CA HIS A 281 -29.34 2.73 11.88
C HIS A 281 -30.68 3.42 11.66
N ASN A 282 -31.12 3.54 10.40
CA ASN A 282 -32.33 4.26 10.02
C ASN A 282 -33.62 3.58 10.48
N LYS A 283 -33.61 2.26 10.78
CA LYS A 283 -34.76 1.56 11.31
C LYS A 283 -35.26 2.11 12.65
N LYS A 284 -34.32 2.66 13.44
CA LYS A 284 -34.62 3.15 14.81
C LYS A 284 -34.26 4.64 15.01
N ALA A 285 -33.66 5.30 14.01
CA ALA A 285 -33.28 6.69 14.10
C ALA A 285 -34.50 7.64 14.01
N GLN A 286 -34.45 8.73 14.79
CA GLN A 286 -35.41 9.82 14.65
C GLN A 286 -35.23 10.55 13.31
N ALA A 287 -36.25 11.27 12.84
CA ALA A 287 -36.32 11.83 11.49
C ALA A 287 -35.10 12.73 11.11
N GLY A 288 -34.51 13.45 12.03
CA GLY A 288 -33.31 14.32 11.79
C GLY A 288 -31.96 13.61 11.91
N ALA A 289 -31.94 12.33 12.31
CA ALA A 289 -30.70 11.57 12.56
C ALA A 289 -30.48 10.42 11.54
N LYS A 290 -31.27 10.40 10.46
CA LYS A 290 -31.15 9.35 9.44
C LYS A 290 -29.88 9.53 8.61
N LEU A 291 -29.21 8.41 8.33
CA LEU A 291 -28.09 8.31 7.44
C LEU A 291 -28.55 8.02 6.00
N ASP A 292 -27.87 8.58 5.01
CA ASP A 292 -28.15 8.26 3.62
C ASP A 292 -27.68 6.82 3.33
N THR A 293 -28.54 6.01 2.72
CA THR A 293 -28.23 4.64 2.32
C THR A 293 -27.69 4.55 0.89
N ALA A 294 -27.91 5.60 0.08
CA ALA A 294 -27.37 5.70 -1.26
C ALA A 294 -25.92 6.22 -1.22
N LEU A 295 -24.97 5.31 -1.04
CA LEU A 295 -23.55 5.67 -1.08
C LEU A 295 -23.17 6.07 -2.50
N SER A 296 -22.86 7.35 -2.72
CA SER A 296 -22.30 7.83 -3.98
C SER A 296 -21.02 7.04 -4.32
N ARG A 297 -20.96 6.56 -5.55
CA ARG A 297 -19.86 5.73 -6.09
C ARG A 297 -18.56 6.51 -6.22
#